data_4184ccd4076a5cd8d26c95752a4a28f7
#
_entry.id   4184ccd4076a5cd8d26c95752a4a28f7
#
_cell.length_a   1.000
_cell.length_b   1.000
_cell.length_c   1.000
_cell.angle_alpha   90.00
_cell.angle_beta   90.00
_cell.angle_gamma   90.00
#
_symmetry.space_group_name_H-M   'P 1'
#
loop_
_entity.id
_entity.type
_entity.pdbx_description
1 polymer ?
#
loop_
_entity_poly.entity_id
_entity_poly.type
_entity_poly.pdbx_seq_one_letter_code
_entity_poly.pdbx_strand_id
1 'polypeptide(L)'
;PGSHLKKIEEDACLKRIAESINIALDKTKGVSAIIENTAGQGTNMGFRFEHLAAIIDNVEDKDRVGVCLDTCHTFTAGYDLRTKKAFKATMDEFEKVVGFKYLSAMHLNDSKPDLGARVDRHQSIGKGKLGVDPFRFIMNDKRFDEIPMVLETIDDTIWAEEIKLLYSLEK
;
A
#
# COMPACT_ATOMS: atom_id res chain seq x y z
N PRO A 1 9.18 -2.17 3.09
CA PRO A 1 10.47 -2.10 2.37
C PRO A 1 11.69 -2.15 3.29
N GLY A 2 11.77 -1.36 4.36
CA GLY A 2 12.92 -1.34 5.26
C GLY A 2 12.83 -0.26 6.32
N SER A 3 13.91 -0.10 7.10
CA SER A 3 13.95 0.82 8.24
C SER A 3 15.31 1.47 8.40
N HIS A 4 15.35 2.78 8.65
CA HIS A 4 16.61 3.51 8.83
C HIS A 4 17.21 3.35 10.23
N LEU A 5 16.45 2.80 11.20
CA LEU A 5 16.87 2.46 12.57
C LEU A 5 17.53 3.62 13.34
N LYS A 6 17.36 4.87 12.91
CA LYS A 6 18.08 6.06 13.39
C LYS A 6 19.61 5.95 13.27
N LYS A 7 20.10 5.07 12.37
CA LYS A 7 21.52 4.83 12.12
C LYS A 7 22.03 5.44 10.82
N ILE A 8 21.12 5.70 9.89
CA ILE A 8 21.38 6.32 8.59
C ILE A 8 20.27 7.30 8.26
N GLU A 9 20.54 8.25 7.37
CA GLU A 9 19.53 9.18 6.86
C GLU A 9 18.49 8.46 6.01
N GLU A 10 17.25 9.01 5.92
CA GLU A 10 16.15 8.42 5.16
C GLU A 10 16.53 8.17 3.70
N ASP A 11 17.14 9.14 3.02
CA ASP A 11 17.55 9.02 1.62
C ASP A 11 18.57 7.90 1.40
N ALA A 12 19.53 7.75 2.32
CA ALA A 12 20.49 6.65 2.27
C ALA A 12 19.81 5.29 2.47
N CYS A 13 18.78 5.25 3.32
CA CYS A 13 17.98 4.05 3.52
C CYS A 13 17.19 3.67 2.26
N LEU A 14 16.53 4.64 1.62
CA LEU A 14 15.77 4.41 0.38
C LEU A 14 16.66 3.90 -0.77
N LYS A 15 17.85 4.49 -0.94
CA LYS A 15 18.84 3.99 -1.90
C LYS A 15 19.27 2.56 -1.63
N ARG A 16 19.56 2.22 -0.36
CA ARG A 16 19.92 0.85 0.03
C ARG A 16 18.82 -0.17 -0.21
N ILE A 17 17.54 0.24 -0.04
CA ILE A 17 16.39 -0.60 -0.39
C ILE A 17 16.40 -0.89 -1.90
N ALA A 18 16.56 0.15 -2.73
CA ALA A 18 16.62 0.00 -4.19
C ALA A 18 17.82 -0.86 -4.64
N GLU A 19 19.00 -0.68 -4.05
CA GLU A 19 20.17 -1.54 -4.29
C GLU A 19 19.88 -3.02 -3.98
N SER A 20 19.17 -3.28 -2.89
CA SER A 20 18.77 -4.65 -2.52
C SER A 20 17.79 -5.25 -3.53
N ILE A 21 16.88 -4.44 -4.06
CA ILE A 21 15.96 -4.85 -5.14
C ILE A 21 16.75 -5.14 -6.42
N ASN A 22 17.67 -4.27 -6.82
CA ASN A 22 18.52 -4.47 -8.00
C ASN A 22 19.29 -5.80 -7.91
N ILE A 23 19.93 -6.09 -6.76
CA ILE A 23 20.62 -7.36 -6.53
C ILE A 23 19.69 -8.57 -6.66
N ALA A 24 18.45 -8.47 -6.18
CA ALA A 24 17.47 -9.55 -6.29
C ALA A 24 17.00 -9.75 -7.74
N LEU A 25 16.73 -8.66 -8.44
CA LEU A 25 16.30 -8.69 -9.85
C LEU A 25 17.40 -9.21 -10.79
N ASP A 26 18.65 -8.86 -10.54
CA ASP A 26 19.80 -9.38 -11.30
C ASP A 26 19.95 -10.91 -11.20
N LYS A 27 19.62 -11.47 -10.02
CA LYS A 27 19.73 -12.89 -9.71
C LYS A 27 18.53 -13.72 -10.13
N THR A 28 17.44 -13.07 -10.58
CA THR A 28 16.17 -13.73 -10.88
C THR A 28 15.65 -13.35 -12.27
N LYS A 29 14.77 -14.18 -12.81
CA LYS A 29 14.04 -13.92 -14.07
C LYS A 29 12.57 -14.25 -13.88
N GLY A 30 11.69 -13.53 -14.59
CA GLY A 30 10.26 -13.79 -14.60
C GLY A 30 9.54 -13.45 -13.29
N VAL A 31 10.17 -12.66 -12.41
CA VAL A 31 9.56 -12.15 -11.18
C VAL A 31 9.71 -10.63 -11.11
N SER A 32 8.81 -9.98 -10.40
CA SER A 32 8.85 -8.54 -10.11
C SER A 32 8.96 -8.32 -8.61
N ALA A 33 9.65 -7.25 -8.21
CA ALA A 33 9.71 -6.78 -6.84
C ALA A 33 8.56 -5.81 -6.58
N ILE A 34 7.59 -6.22 -5.78
CA ILE A 34 6.44 -5.39 -5.42
C ILE A 34 6.70 -4.77 -4.05
N ILE A 35 6.77 -3.44 -4.00
CA ILE A 35 7.07 -2.66 -2.80
C ILE A 35 5.76 -2.33 -2.11
N GLU A 36 5.53 -2.89 -0.95
CA GLU A 36 4.38 -2.51 -0.14
C GLU A 36 4.64 -1.18 0.59
N ASN A 37 3.65 -0.28 0.61
CA ASN A 37 3.69 0.88 1.49
C ASN A 37 3.52 0.45 2.95
N THR A 38 4.00 1.26 3.89
CA THR A 38 3.95 0.95 5.32
C THR A 38 3.17 2.01 6.10
N ALA A 39 2.73 1.66 7.29
CA ALA A 39 2.14 2.61 8.24
C ALA A 39 3.14 3.69 8.73
N GLY A 40 4.44 3.46 8.53
CA GLY A 40 5.49 4.33 9.08
C GLY A 40 5.73 4.13 10.57
N GLN A 41 5.41 2.94 11.10
CA GLN A 41 5.64 2.63 12.50
C GLN A 41 7.14 2.66 12.83
N GLY A 42 7.49 3.34 13.92
CA GLY A 42 8.88 3.47 14.36
C GLY A 42 9.75 4.21 13.33
N THR A 43 10.66 3.50 12.67
CA THR A 43 11.59 4.02 11.67
C THR A 43 11.42 3.34 10.31
N ASN A 44 10.26 2.73 10.08
CA ASN A 44 9.95 2.05 8.82
C ASN A 44 9.78 3.07 7.68
N MET A 45 10.43 2.78 6.55
CA MET A 45 10.34 3.55 5.32
C MET A 45 9.17 3.06 4.45
N GLY A 46 8.76 3.86 3.46
CA GLY A 46 7.68 3.51 2.54
C GLY A 46 6.31 4.00 2.96
N PHE A 47 6.19 4.80 4.01
CA PHE A 47 4.91 5.36 4.46
C PHE A 47 4.47 6.62 3.70
N ARG A 48 5.39 7.31 3.03
CA ARG A 48 5.08 8.41 2.12
C ARG A 48 5.17 7.94 0.67
N PHE A 49 4.34 8.47 -0.19
CA PHE A 49 4.38 8.14 -1.62
C PHE A 49 5.72 8.53 -2.25
N GLU A 50 6.35 9.62 -1.78
CA GLU A 50 7.69 10.03 -2.20
C GLU A 50 8.76 8.98 -1.86
N HIS A 51 8.59 8.21 -0.79
CA HIS A 51 9.51 7.11 -0.47
C HIS A 51 9.41 5.99 -1.52
N LEU A 52 8.19 5.66 -1.95
CA LEU A 52 7.97 4.64 -2.99
C LEU A 52 8.56 5.11 -4.32
N ALA A 53 8.29 6.36 -4.70
CA ALA A 53 8.84 6.97 -5.90
C ALA A 53 10.37 6.97 -5.87
N ALA A 54 10.99 7.40 -4.76
CA ALA A 54 12.44 7.43 -4.60
C ALA A 54 13.09 6.03 -4.69
N ILE A 55 12.43 4.99 -4.17
CA ILE A 55 12.90 3.60 -4.33
C ILE A 55 12.82 3.21 -5.80
N ILE A 56 11.65 3.41 -6.43
CA ILE A 56 11.44 3.08 -7.86
C ILE A 56 12.47 3.81 -8.72
N ASP A 57 12.72 5.10 -8.50
CA ASP A 57 13.67 5.89 -9.29
C ASP A 57 15.10 5.32 -9.25
N ASN A 58 15.48 4.67 -8.16
CA ASN A 58 16.79 4.04 -7.98
C ASN A 58 16.82 2.54 -8.36
N VAL A 59 15.69 1.92 -8.73
CA VAL A 59 15.66 0.56 -9.30
C VAL A 59 16.01 0.65 -10.78
N GLU A 60 16.90 -0.22 -11.27
CA GLU A 60 17.40 -0.21 -12.65
C GLU A 60 16.34 -0.76 -13.61
N ASP A 61 15.77 -1.91 -13.31
CA ASP A 61 14.76 -2.58 -14.15
C ASP A 61 13.33 -2.10 -13.75
N LYS A 62 12.88 -1.04 -14.42
CA LYS A 62 11.58 -0.40 -14.17
C LYS A 62 10.38 -1.29 -14.54
N ASP A 63 10.59 -2.27 -15.41
CA ASP A 63 9.52 -3.17 -15.85
C ASP A 63 9.25 -4.28 -14.83
N ARG A 64 10.18 -4.51 -13.90
CA ARG A 64 10.06 -5.50 -12.84
C ARG A 64 10.00 -4.93 -11.44
N VAL A 65 9.53 -3.69 -11.30
CA VAL A 65 9.23 -3.09 -10.00
C VAL A 65 7.81 -2.56 -9.99
N GLY A 66 7.11 -2.75 -8.88
CA GLY A 66 5.76 -2.25 -8.68
C GLY A 66 5.48 -1.90 -7.23
N VAL A 67 4.26 -1.49 -6.95
CA VAL A 67 3.77 -1.10 -5.63
C VAL A 67 2.58 -1.95 -5.24
N CYS A 68 2.52 -2.37 -3.99
CA CYS A 68 1.32 -2.83 -3.31
C CYS A 68 0.84 -1.71 -2.39
N LEU A 69 -0.42 -1.29 -2.52
CA LEU A 69 -1.06 -0.37 -1.59
C LEU A 69 -1.88 -1.14 -0.55
N ASP A 70 -1.46 -1.06 0.71
CA ASP A 70 -2.27 -1.49 1.85
C ASP A 70 -3.15 -0.34 2.32
N THR A 71 -4.46 -0.58 2.46
CA THR A 71 -5.43 0.45 2.85
C THR A 71 -5.28 0.89 4.31
N CYS A 72 -4.95 -0.02 5.22
CA CYS A 72 -4.65 0.30 6.62
C CYS A 72 -3.37 1.13 6.72
N HIS A 73 -2.30 0.73 6.04
CA HIS A 73 -1.03 1.46 6.03
C HIS A 73 -1.18 2.85 5.43
N THR A 74 -1.88 2.97 4.29
CA THR A 74 -2.18 4.26 3.65
C THR A 74 -2.89 5.19 4.62
N PHE A 75 -3.93 4.70 5.29
CA PHE A 75 -4.71 5.48 6.26
C PHE A 75 -3.89 5.89 7.48
N THR A 76 -3.15 4.95 8.06
CA THR A 76 -2.34 5.23 9.26
C THR A 76 -1.09 6.05 8.96
N ALA A 77 -0.63 6.07 7.71
CA ALA A 77 0.40 7.00 7.25
C ALA A 77 -0.10 8.45 7.10
N GLY A 78 -1.44 8.67 7.07
CA GLY A 78 -2.03 10.01 7.03
C GLY A 78 -2.84 10.32 5.76
N TYR A 79 -2.96 9.37 4.84
CA TYR A 79 -3.74 9.52 3.60
C TYR A 79 -5.19 9.06 3.86
N ASP A 80 -6.12 10.01 3.94
CA ASP A 80 -7.52 9.70 4.27
C ASP A 80 -8.25 9.06 3.08
N LEU A 81 -8.95 7.96 3.35
CA LEU A 81 -9.70 7.18 2.37
C LEU A 81 -11.22 7.18 2.65
N ARG A 82 -11.67 7.74 3.78
CA ARG A 82 -13.02 7.52 4.33
C ARG A 82 -14.14 8.19 3.56
N THR A 83 -13.87 9.27 2.85
CA THR A 83 -14.88 9.97 2.05
C THR A 83 -14.48 9.95 0.58
N LYS A 84 -15.46 10.01 -0.33
CA LYS A 84 -15.19 10.06 -1.77
C LYS A 84 -14.22 11.19 -2.16
N LYS A 85 -14.33 12.36 -1.49
CA LYS A 85 -13.43 13.49 -1.73
C LYS A 85 -11.99 13.20 -1.26
N ALA A 86 -11.86 12.66 -0.05
CA ALA A 86 -10.54 12.33 0.51
C ALA A 86 -9.90 11.17 -0.28
N PHE A 87 -10.64 10.11 -0.58
CA PHE A 87 -10.20 9.01 -1.42
C PHE A 87 -9.66 9.51 -2.77
N LYS A 88 -10.46 10.36 -3.46
CA LYS A 88 -10.01 10.93 -4.73
C LYS A 88 -8.71 11.71 -4.57
N ALA A 89 -8.60 12.57 -3.55
CA ALA A 89 -7.40 13.37 -3.32
C ALA A 89 -6.17 12.49 -3.05
N THR A 90 -6.30 11.45 -2.24
CA THR A 90 -5.23 10.47 -1.97
C THR A 90 -4.81 9.74 -3.25
N MET A 91 -5.76 9.29 -4.07
CA MET A 91 -5.45 8.59 -5.31
C MET A 91 -4.86 9.52 -6.39
N ASP A 92 -5.31 10.78 -6.46
CA ASP A 92 -4.71 11.79 -7.34
C ASP A 92 -3.25 12.09 -6.93
N GLU A 93 -2.96 12.12 -5.61
CA GLU A 93 -1.60 12.29 -5.10
C GLU A 93 -0.73 11.07 -5.42
N PHE A 94 -1.25 9.85 -5.24
CA PHE A 94 -0.56 8.63 -5.65
C PHE A 94 -0.21 8.64 -7.14
N GLU A 95 -1.17 8.99 -8.01
CA GLU A 95 -0.92 9.09 -9.45
C GLU A 95 0.18 10.12 -9.77
N LYS A 96 0.13 11.28 -9.11
CA LYS A 96 1.11 12.36 -9.34
C LYS A 96 2.52 11.99 -8.89
N VAL A 97 2.67 11.28 -7.78
CA VAL A 97 3.96 11.02 -7.12
C VAL A 97 4.55 9.69 -7.57
N VAL A 98 3.75 8.65 -7.66
CA VAL A 98 4.19 7.27 -8.00
C VAL A 98 3.73 6.87 -9.40
N GLY A 99 2.45 7.07 -9.69
CA GLY A 99 1.79 6.67 -10.92
C GLY A 99 1.14 5.29 -10.84
N PHE A 100 -0.13 5.22 -11.30
CA PHE A 100 -0.88 3.94 -11.32
C PHE A 100 -0.23 2.87 -12.19
N LYS A 101 0.64 3.24 -13.12
CA LYS A 101 1.42 2.26 -13.91
C LYS A 101 2.29 1.32 -13.07
N TYR A 102 2.62 1.74 -11.84
CA TYR A 102 3.39 0.93 -10.89
C TYR A 102 2.50 0.18 -9.88
N LEU A 103 1.19 0.47 -9.81
CA LEU A 103 0.30 -0.26 -8.91
C LEU A 103 0.12 -1.68 -9.41
N SER A 104 0.58 -2.64 -8.64
CA SER A 104 0.63 -4.06 -9.02
C SER A 104 -0.16 -4.97 -8.10
N ALA A 105 -0.51 -4.50 -6.91
CA ALA A 105 -1.33 -5.23 -5.94
C ALA A 105 -1.96 -4.26 -4.93
N MET A 106 -2.97 -4.73 -4.22
CA MET A 106 -3.53 -4.06 -3.05
C MET A 106 -3.73 -5.05 -1.90
N HIS A 107 -3.45 -4.60 -0.67
CA HIS A 107 -3.96 -5.26 0.53
C HIS A 107 -5.18 -4.49 1.03
N LEU A 108 -6.31 -5.20 1.16
CA LEU A 108 -7.56 -4.62 1.63
C LEU A 108 -7.75 -4.94 3.10
N ASN A 109 -7.35 -4.02 3.95
CA ASN A 109 -7.41 -4.15 5.39
C ASN A 109 -8.09 -2.93 6.01
N ASP A 110 -9.04 -3.12 6.93
CA ASP A 110 -9.50 -2.02 7.76
C ASP A 110 -8.45 -1.72 8.85
N SER A 111 -8.56 -0.58 9.49
CA SER A 111 -7.57 -0.08 10.44
C SER A 111 -8.13 -0.01 11.84
N LYS A 112 -7.43 -0.60 12.81
CA LYS A 112 -7.73 -0.43 14.22
C LYS A 112 -7.35 0.96 14.74
N PRO A 113 -6.15 1.52 14.42
CA PRO A 113 -5.77 2.87 14.80
C PRO A 113 -6.41 3.95 13.90
N ASP A 114 -6.34 5.19 14.36
CA ASP A 114 -6.87 6.36 13.65
C ASP A 114 -5.95 6.85 12.52
N LEU A 115 -6.48 7.78 11.71
CA LEU A 115 -5.75 8.45 10.64
C LEU A 115 -4.44 9.07 11.15
N GLY A 116 -3.34 8.77 10.47
CA GLY A 116 -2.02 9.34 10.79
C GLY A 116 -1.38 8.80 12.06
N ALA A 117 -1.93 7.76 12.67
CA ALA A 117 -1.41 7.18 13.91
C ALA A 117 -0.02 6.54 13.78
N ARG A 118 0.40 6.22 12.56
CA ARG A 118 1.68 5.54 12.24
C ARG A 118 1.86 4.24 13.02
N VAL A 119 0.79 3.46 13.11
CA VAL A 119 0.73 2.16 13.77
C VAL A 119 0.12 1.15 12.82
N ASP A 120 0.82 0.05 12.64
CA ASP A 120 0.38 -1.08 11.84
C ASP A 120 -0.44 -2.03 12.71
N ARG A 121 -1.77 -1.98 12.56
CA ARG A 121 -2.71 -2.89 13.20
C ARG A 121 -3.96 -2.99 12.34
N HIS A 122 -4.10 -4.09 11.64
CA HIS A 122 -5.25 -4.40 10.81
C HIS A 122 -6.51 -4.66 11.64
N GLN A 123 -7.65 -4.51 10.99
CA GLN A 123 -8.96 -4.88 11.49
C GLN A 123 -9.78 -5.50 10.35
N SER A 124 -10.78 -6.29 10.67
CA SER A 124 -11.74 -6.86 9.73
C SER A 124 -12.48 -5.76 8.97
N ILE A 125 -12.79 -6.03 7.69
CA ILE A 125 -13.42 -5.08 6.77
C ILE A 125 -14.69 -4.48 7.37
N GLY A 126 -14.73 -3.15 7.43
CA GLY A 126 -15.87 -2.39 7.97
C GLY A 126 -16.00 -2.40 9.51
N LYS A 127 -15.02 -2.96 10.22
CA LYS A 127 -15.02 -3.02 11.71
C LYS A 127 -14.00 -2.07 12.35
N GLY A 128 -13.20 -1.39 11.54
CA GLY A 128 -12.18 -0.46 11.98
C GLY A 128 -12.56 1.00 11.75
N LYS A 129 -11.53 1.84 11.69
CA LYS A 129 -11.62 3.30 11.56
C LYS A 129 -11.79 3.77 10.11
N LEU A 130 -11.50 2.92 9.13
CA LEU A 130 -11.79 3.15 7.72
C LEU A 130 -13.30 2.97 7.44
N GLY A 131 -13.91 1.92 7.98
CA GLY A 131 -15.28 1.54 7.68
C GLY A 131 -15.41 0.94 6.27
N VAL A 132 -16.65 0.82 5.76
CA VAL A 132 -16.95 0.12 4.50
C VAL A 132 -16.74 0.99 3.26
N ASP A 133 -16.90 2.31 3.38
CA ASP A 133 -16.94 3.20 2.20
C ASP A 133 -15.65 3.22 1.36
N PRO A 134 -14.42 3.22 1.92
CA PRO A 134 -13.20 3.10 1.12
C PRO A 134 -13.17 1.87 0.22
N PHE A 135 -13.61 0.72 0.75
CA PHE A 135 -13.67 -0.52 -0.02
C PHE A 135 -14.73 -0.44 -1.13
N ARG A 136 -15.88 0.23 -0.87
CA ARG A 136 -16.85 0.53 -1.92
C ARG A 136 -16.27 1.41 -3.03
N PHE A 137 -15.43 2.40 -2.69
CA PHE A 137 -14.79 3.23 -3.71
C PHE A 137 -13.80 2.43 -4.54
N ILE A 138 -13.00 1.58 -3.90
CA ILE A 138 -12.03 0.70 -4.59
C ILE A 138 -12.75 -0.25 -5.54
N MET A 139 -13.76 -0.99 -5.07
CA MET A 139 -14.49 -1.99 -5.86
C MET A 139 -15.27 -1.40 -7.05
N ASN A 140 -15.40 -0.08 -7.15
CA ASN A 140 -16.10 0.61 -8.25
C ASN A 140 -15.23 1.61 -9.00
N ASP A 141 -13.91 1.54 -8.85
CA ASP A 141 -12.98 2.44 -9.54
C ASP A 141 -12.14 1.65 -10.56
N LYS A 142 -12.37 1.92 -11.84
CA LYS A 142 -11.73 1.22 -12.96
C LYS A 142 -10.21 1.22 -12.95
N ARG A 143 -9.59 2.11 -12.17
CA ARG A 143 -8.12 2.12 -12.00
C ARG A 143 -7.59 0.88 -11.30
N PHE A 144 -8.47 0.17 -10.59
CA PHE A 144 -8.14 -1.06 -9.85
C PHE A 144 -8.65 -2.33 -10.54
N ASP A 145 -9.28 -2.21 -11.72
CA ASP A 145 -9.67 -3.38 -12.50
C ASP A 145 -8.42 -4.23 -12.77
N GLU A 146 -8.55 -5.55 -12.56
CA GLU A 146 -7.47 -6.53 -12.77
C GLU A 146 -6.26 -6.41 -11.81
N ILE A 147 -6.30 -5.52 -10.81
CA ILE A 147 -5.28 -5.46 -9.76
C ILE A 147 -5.57 -6.58 -8.73
N PRO A 148 -4.63 -7.49 -8.45
CA PRO A 148 -4.77 -8.47 -7.39
C PRO A 148 -5.03 -7.80 -6.04
N MET A 149 -6.07 -8.27 -5.33
CA MET A 149 -6.42 -7.75 -4.00
C MET A 149 -6.39 -8.88 -2.99
N VAL A 150 -5.69 -8.68 -1.87
CA VAL A 150 -5.46 -9.69 -0.84
C VAL A 150 -5.94 -9.15 0.51
N LEU A 151 -6.51 -10.02 1.32
CA LEU A 151 -6.85 -9.74 2.72
C LEU A 151 -5.70 -10.18 3.63
N GLU A 152 -5.38 -9.34 4.60
CA GLU A 152 -4.50 -9.65 5.73
C GLU A 152 -5.17 -9.26 7.05
N THR A 153 -6.50 -9.29 7.05
CA THR A 153 -7.32 -9.01 8.23
C THR A 153 -7.07 -10.03 9.34
N ILE A 154 -7.35 -9.63 10.58
CA ILE A 154 -6.90 -10.33 11.79
C ILE A 154 -7.53 -11.69 12.05
N ASP A 155 -8.63 -12.04 11.37
CA ASP A 155 -9.38 -13.27 11.58
C ASP A 155 -9.56 -13.99 10.23
N ASP A 156 -8.72 -14.99 10.00
CA ASP A 156 -8.74 -15.79 8.77
C ASP A 156 -9.98 -16.69 8.65
N THR A 157 -10.66 -16.95 9.74
CA THR A 157 -11.89 -17.78 9.74
C THR A 157 -13.06 -17.10 9.05
N ILE A 158 -13.05 -15.77 8.89
CA ILE A 158 -14.10 -14.97 8.24
C ILE A 158 -13.69 -14.38 6.89
N TRP A 159 -12.52 -14.70 6.36
CA TRP A 159 -12.08 -14.16 5.06
C TRP A 159 -13.07 -14.44 3.93
N ALA A 160 -13.72 -15.60 3.93
CA ALA A 160 -14.75 -15.91 2.92
C ALA A 160 -15.93 -14.95 2.98
N GLU A 161 -16.36 -14.56 4.17
CA GLU A 161 -17.42 -13.58 4.40
C GLU A 161 -16.97 -12.15 4.01
N GLU A 162 -15.73 -11.78 4.33
CA GLU A 162 -15.17 -10.49 3.95
C GLU A 162 -15.02 -10.35 2.42
N ILE A 163 -14.60 -11.42 1.73
CA ILE A 163 -14.57 -11.46 0.27
C ILE A 163 -15.99 -11.30 -0.32
N LYS A 164 -16.98 -12.00 0.22
CA LYS A 164 -18.39 -11.83 -0.20
C LYS A 164 -18.89 -10.41 0.04
N LEU A 165 -18.52 -9.81 1.18
CA LEU A 165 -18.83 -8.41 1.46
C LEU A 165 -18.24 -7.49 0.39
N LEU A 166 -16.95 -7.64 0.06
CA LEU A 166 -16.28 -6.83 -0.96
C LEU A 166 -17.00 -6.91 -2.31
N TYR A 167 -17.26 -8.12 -2.82
CA TYR A 167 -18.00 -8.29 -4.07
C TYR A 167 -19.42 -7.71 -4.00
N SER A 168 -20.09 -7.73 -2.84
CA SER A 168 -21.41 -7.11 -2.68
C SER A 168 -21.40 -5.57 -2.78
N LEU A 169 -20.22 -4.95 -2.73
CA LEU A 169 -20.06 -3.50 -2.85
C LEU A 169 -19.96 -3.04 -4.32
N GLU A 170 -19.73 -3.94 -5.26
CA GLU A 170 -19.75 -3.66 -6.69
C GLU A 170 -21.16 -3.22 -7.15
N LYS A 171 -21.20 -2.36 -8.18
CA LYS A 171 -22.45 -1.84 -8.76
C LYS A 171 -22.62 -2.32 -10.19
#